data_1b55899d828c3861821aa77bdc34a029
#
_entry.id   1b55899d828c3861821aa77bdc34a029
#
_cell.length_a   1.000
_cell.length_b   1.000
_cell.length_c   1.000
_cell.angle_alpha   90.00
_cell.angle_beta   90.00
_cell.angle_gamma   90.00
#
_symmetry.space_group_name_H-M   'P 1'
#
loop_
_entity.id
_entity.type
_entity.pdbx_description
1 polymer ?
#
loop_
_entity_poly.entity_id
_entity_poly.type
_entity_poly.pdbx_seq_one_letter_code
_entity_poly.pdbx_strand_id
1 'polypeptide(L)'
;MESYLLHDANASSNFKIMMMIQKEGMKGYGIYWMILEFLRVQNGYKADVRILPVLARKMRVTVATLKRIIFDSGLFEVNGTTFSSPGLTRRMGPLEAKREANRESGRRGGLANQQRIREGMASNALPINQNN
;
A
#
# COMPACT_ATOMS: atom_id res chain seq x y z
N MET A 1 -8.42 -0.58 -11.77
CA MET A 1 -8.90 -0.06 -10.50
C MET A 1 -7.86 0.83 -9.84
N GLU A 2 -8.31 1.97 -9.36
CA GLU A 2 -7.39 2.90 -8.76
C GLU A 2 -7.04 2.52 -7.33
N SER A 3 -5.83 2.81 -6.96
CA SER A 3 -5.36 2.60 -5.60
C SER A 3 -5.29 3.93 -4.88
N TYR A 4 -5.60 3.92 -3.60
CA TYR A 4 -5.58 5.13 -2.79
C TYR A 4 -4.46 5.07 -1.78
N LEU A 5 -3.91 6.22 -1.45
CA LEU A 5 -2.90 6.38 -0.42
C LEU A 5 -3.50 7.27 0.66
N LEU A 6 -3.54 6.76 1.90
CA LEU A 6 -4.06 7.54 3.02
C LEU A 6 -2.98 8.50 3.51
N HIS A 7 -3.31 9.77 3.51
CA HIS A 7 -2.39 10.82 3.92
C HIS A 7 -2.95 11.49 5.17
N ASP A 8 -2.28 11.32 6.30
CA ASP A 8 -2.71 11.97 7.53
C ASP A 8 -2.72 13.48 7.37
N ALA A 9 -3.80 14.12 7.78
CA ALA A 9 -3.93 15.56 7.63
C ALA A 9 -2.83 16.33 8.36
N ASN A 10 -2.27 15.75 9.43
CA ASN A 10 -1.22 16.38 10.19
C ASN A 10 0.13 15.69 10.03
N ALA A 11 0.36 15.05 8.88
CA ALA A 11 1.61 14.31 8.65
C ALA A 11 2.84 15.16 8.87
N SER A 12 2.82 16.42 8.42
CA SER A 12 4.00 17.28 8.57
C SER A 12 4.30 17.66 10.01
N SER A 13 3.40 17.34 10.95
CA SER A 13 3.63 17.59 12.36
C SER A 13 4.21 16.37 13.08
N ASN A 14 4.38 15.25 12.39
CA ASN A 14 5.04 14.09 12.95
C ASN A 14 6.51 14.42 13.21
N PHE A 15 7.03 14.05 14.39
CA PHE A 15 8.38 14.45 14.78
C PHE A 15 9.45 14.02 13.78
N LYS A 16 9.40 12.75 13.34
CA LYS A 16 10.40 12.24 12.39
C LYS A 16 10.30 12.94 11.04
N ILE A 17 9.10 13.25 10.62
CA ILE A 17 8.89 13.97 9.36
C ILE A 17 9.38 15.41 9.50
N MET A 18 9.10 16.06 10.64
CA MET A 18 9.60 17.41 10.89
C MET A 18 11.13 17.44 10.85
N MET A 19 11.78 16.46 11.45
CA MET A 19 13.23 16.38 11.44
C MET A 19 13.77 16.15 10.03
N MET A 20 13.08 15.32 9.24
CA MET A 20 13.48 15.10 7.86
C MET A 20 13.34 16.38 7.03
N ILE A 21 12.25 17.13 7.23
CA ILE A 21 12.05 18.39 6.54
C ILE A 21 13.14 19.38 6.93
N GLN A 22 13.51 19.41 8.21
CA GLN A 22 14.57 20.28 8.69
C GLN A 22 15.89 19.98 7.97
N LYS A 23 16.19 18.70 7.77
CA LYS A 23 17.43 18.29 7.17
C LYS A 23 17.42 18.36 5.64
N GLU A 24 16.35 17.93 5.02
CA GLU A 24 16.28 17.81 3.56
C GLU A 24 15.42 18.87 2.88
N GLY A 25 14.71 19.69 3.66
CA GLY A 25 13.83 20.72 3.12
C GLY A 25 12.52 20.15 2.61
N MET A 26 11.72 21.00 2.00
CA MET A 26 10.43 20.58 1.44
C MET A 26 10.61 19.56 0.32
N LYS A 27 11.75 19.58 -0.34
CA LYS A 27 12.08 18.57 -1.34
C LYS A 27 12.07 17.19 -0.71
N GLY A 28 12.60 17.06 0.51
CA GLY A 28 12.59 15.79 1.22
C GLY A 28 11.18 15.31 1.52
N TYR A 29 10.29 16.22 1.88
CA TYR A 29 8.90 15.88 2.15
C TYR A 29 8.21 15.37 0.89
N GLY A 30 8.45 16.01 -0.25
CA GLY A 30 7.91 15.54 -1.52
C GLY A 30 8.46 14.17 -1.91
N ILE A 31 9.76 13.97 -1.71
CA ILE A 31 10.38 12.68 -2.00
C ILE A 31 9.78 11.59 -1.12
N TYR A 32 9.59 11.89 0.17
CA TYR A 32 8.99 10.95 1.11
C TYR A 32 7.63 10.46 0.59
N TRP A 33 6.75 11.39 0.20
CA TRP A 33 5.43 11.01 -0.27
C TRP A 33 5.47 10.29 -1.61
N MET A 34 6.40 10.62 -2.50
CA MET A 34 6.56 9.87 -3.74
C MET A 34 7.02 8.44 -3.49
N ILE A 35 7.87 8.24 -2.49
CA ILE A 35 8.28 6.89 -2.12
C ILE A 35 7.09 6.11 -1.57
N LEU A 36 6.23 6.76 -0.75
CA LEU A 36 5.04 6.10 -0.24
C LEU A 36 4.08 5.74 -1.37
N GLU A 37 3.91 6.61 -2.36
CA GLU A 37 3.08 6.30 -3.52
C GLU A 37 3.62 5.07 -4.24
N PHE A 38 4.93 5.00 -4.40
CA PHE A 38 5.55 3.87 -5.05
C PHE A 38 5.32 2.58 -4.26
N LEU A 39 5.55 2.62 -2.95
CA LEU A 39 5.38 1.44 -2.10
C LEU A 39 3.93 1.00 -2.02
N ARG A 40 3.00 1.95 -2.08
CA ARG A 40 1.58 1.65 -1.97
C ARG A 40 1.11 0.66 -3.03
N VAL A 41 1.68 0.73 -4.23
CA VAL A 41 1.28 -0.15 -5.32
C VAL A 41 2.17 -1.39 -5.43
N GLN A 42 3.14 -1.54 -4.55
CA GLN A 42 3.97 -2.74 -4.54
C GLN A 42 3.33 -3.84 -3.71
N ASN A 43 3.63 -5.08 -4.06
CA ASN A 43 3.11 -6.22 -3.33
C ASN A 43 3.71 -6.22 -1.92
N GLY A 44 2.86 -6.25 -0.90
CA GLY A 44 3.30 -6.22 0.49
C GLY A 44 3.84 -4.88 0.94
N TYR A 45 3.65 -3.83 0.14
CA TYR A 45 4.09 -2.46 0.46
C TYR A 45 5.58 -2.37 0.73
N LYS A 46 6.38 -3.15 0.01
CA LYS A 46 7.83 -3.16 0.16
C LYS A 46 8.49 -3.27 -1.19
N ALA A 47 9.75 -2.88 -1.27
CA ALA A 47 10.49 -2.91 -2.52
C ALA A 47 11.96 -3.20 -2.25
N ASP A 48 12.65 -3.66 -3.28
CA ASP A 48 14.08 -3.95 -3.21
C ASP A 48 14.86 -2.63 -3.33
N VAL A 49 15.89 -2.47 -2.51
CA VAL A 49 16.70 -1.25 -2.54
C VAL A 49 17.39 -1.03 -3.88
N ARG A 50 17.49 -2.06 -4.71
CA ARG A 50 18.09 -1.92 -6.05
C ARG A 50 17.24 -1.05 -6.98
N ILE A 51 16.00 -0.73 -6.59
CA ILE A 51 15.16 0.15 -7.39
C ILE A 51 15.55 1.61 -7.23
N LEU A 52 16.39 1.94 -6.24
CA LEU A 52 16.70 3.34 -5.93
C LEU A 52 17.27 4.13 -7.10
N PRO A 53 18.18 3.60 -7.92
CA PRO A 53 18.66 4.37 -9.07
C PRO A 53 17.53 4.73 -10.06
N VAL A 54 16.56 3.82 -10.22
CA VAL A 54 15.43 4.06 -11.11
C VAL A 54 14.53 5.14 -10.54
N LEU A 55 14.24 5.06 -9.23
CA LEU A 55 13.42 6.06 -8.57
C LEU A 55 14.09 7.43 -8.56
N ALA A 56 15.41 7.44 -8.33
CA ALA A 56 16.17 8.70 -8.33
C ALA A 56 16.06 9.38 -9.68
N ARG A 57 16.15 8.62 -10.76
CA ARG A 57 16.03 9.18 -12.09
C ARG A 57 14.63 9.71 -12.34
N LYS A 58 13.62 8.96 -11.91
CA LYS A 58 12.23 9.38 -12.06
C LYS A 58 11.96 10.68 -11.31
N MET A 59 12.50 10.80 -10.11
CA MET A 59 12.28 11.97 -9.26
C MET A 59 13.26 13.09 -9.55
N ARG A 60 14.26 12.85 -10.39
CA ARG A 60 15.32 13.81 -10.71
C ARG A 60 16.08 14.25 -9.48
N VAL A 61 16.43 13.29 -8.64
CA VAL A 61 17.24 13.52 -7.46
C VAL A 61 18.38 12.52 -7.47
N THR A 62 19.34 12.68 -6.57
CA THR A 62 20.48 11.76 -6.50
C THR A 62 20.11 10.53 -5.69
N VAL A 63 20.77 9.42 -5.99
CA VAL A 63 20.60 8.20 -5.20
C VAL A 63 20.98 8.46 -3.75
N ALA A 64 22.01 9.30 -3.52
CA ALA A 64 22.44 9.63 -2.17
C ALA A 64 21.33 10.28 -1.37
N THR A 65 20.54 11.17 -1.99
CA THR A 65 19.41 11.81 -1.32
C THR A 65 18.36 10.78 -0.93
N LEU A 66 18.03 9.85 -1.84
CA LEU A 66 17.06 8.79 -1.53
C LEU A 66 17.57 7.90 -0.40
N LYS A 67 18.85 7.57 -0.41
CA LYS A 67 19.42 6.74 0.64
C LYS A 67 19.34 7.43 1.99
N ARG A 68 19.62 8.72 2.05
CA ARG A 68 19.51 9.45 3.32
C ARG A 68 18.08 9.40 3.84
N ILE A 69 17.11 9.61 2.98
CA ILE A 69 15.71 9.63 3.40
C ILE A 69 15.26 8.23 3.83
N ILE A 70 15.67 7.19 3.12
CA ILE A 70 15.24 5.84 3.44
C ILE A 70 15.98 5.26 4.65
N PHE A 71 17.29 5.47 4.72
CA PHE A 71 18.08 4.83 5.76
C PHE A 71 18.28 5.67 7.01
N ASP A 72 18.26 7.00 6.88
CA ASP A 72 18.62 7.87 8.00
C ASP A 72 17.47 8.62 8.65
N SER A 73 16.29 8.67 8.03
CA SER A 73 15.20 9.45 8.60
C SER A 73 14.46 8.75 9.72
N GLY A 74 14.58 7.44 9.82
CA GLY A 74 13.81 6.68 10.79
C GLY A 74 12.37 6.44 10.37
N LEU A 75 12.00 6.86 9.16
CA LEU A 75 10.63 6.70 8.66
C LEU A 75 10.43 5.41 7.88
N PHE A 76 11.52 4.75 7.50
CA PHE A 76 11.47 3.53 6.73
C PHE A 76 12.18 2.41 7.45
N GLU A 77 11.73 1.18 7.19
CA GLU A 77 12.34 0.00 7.76
C GLU A 77 13.06 -0.74 6.65
N VAL A 78 14.29 -1.18 6.91
CA VAL A 78 15.09 -1.90 5.92
C VAL A 78 15.39 -3.29 6.48
N ASN A 79 14.97 -4.32 5.74
CA ASN A 79 15.22 -5.70 6.14
C ASN A 79 15.97 -6.37 5.01
N GLY A 80 17.27 -6.60 5.21
CA GLY A 80 18.10 -7.17 4.15
C GLY A 80 18.15 -6.22 2.98
N THR A 81 17.62 -6.65 1.84
CA THR A 81 17.63 -5.84 0.63
C THR A 81 16.29 -5.17 0.34
N THR A 82 15.33 -5.25 1.26
CA THR A 82 14.03 -4.64 1.03
C THR A 82 13.79 -3.48 2.00
N PHE A 83 13.00 -2.51 1.56
CA PHE A 83 12.60 -1.41 2.42
C PHE A 83 11.10 -1.22 2.37
N SER A 84 10.54 -0.70 3.44
CA SER A 84 9.10 -0.48 3.58
C SER A 84 8.88 0.68 4.53
N SER A 85 7.64 1.15 4.59
CA SER A 85 7.25 2.21 5.51
C SER A 85 6.30 1.65 6.55
N PRO A 86 6.72 1.55 7.82
CA PRO A 86 5.81 1.09 8.87
C PRO A 86 4.57 1.97 8.96
N GLY A 87 4.71 3.27 8.73
CA GLY A 87 3.57 4.18 8.75
C GLY A 87 2.56 3.85 7.67
N LEU A 88 3.04 3.56 6.45
CA LEU A 88 2.17 3.18 5.36
C LEU A 88 1.47 1.85 5.67
N THR A 89 2.22 0.86 6.10
CA THR A 89 1.67 -0.46 6.41
C THR A 89 0.60 -0.33 7.49
N ARG A 90 0.84 0.48 8.51
CA ARG A 90 -0.12 0.68 9.59
C ARG A 90 -1.39 1.35 9.09
N ARG A 91 -1.25 2.37 8.24
CA ARG A 91 -2.41 3.08 7.71
C ARG A 91 -3.23 2.22 6.76
N MET A 92 -2.57 1.35 5.99
CA MET A 92 -3.25 0.53 5.02
C MET A 92 -3.79 -0.77 5.61
N GLY A 93 -3.37 -1.14 6.81
CA GLY A 93 -3.80 -2.38 7.45
C GLY A 93 -5.32 -2.53 7.55
N PRO A 94 -6.04 -1.55 8.09
CA PRO A 94 -7.50 -1.67 8.17
C PRO A 94 -8.16 -1.80 6.80
N LEU A 95 -7.63 -1.12 5.80
CA LEU A 95 -8.17 -1.21 4.45
C LEU A 95 -7.94 -2.60 3.86
N GLU A 96 -6.76 -3.17 4.09
CA GLU A 96 -6.44 -4.51 3.64
C GLU A 96 -7.33 -5.55 4.32
N ALA A 97 -7.55 -5.40 5.61
CA ALA A 97 -8.41 -6.31 6.36
C ALA A 97 -9.84 -6.25 5.82
N LYS A 98 -10.33 -5.07 5.48
CA LYS A 98 -11.65 -4.91 4.93
C LYS A 98 -11.75 -5.56 3.56
N ARG A 99 -10.75 -5.39 2.73
CA ARG A 99 -10.73 -6.02 1.41
C ARG A 99 -10.72 -7.53 1.52
N GLU A 100 -9.96 -8.06 2.46
CA GLU A 100 -9.88 -9.50 2.68
C GLU A 100 -11.23 -10.05 3.15
N ALA A 101 -11.88 -9.36 4.07
CA ALA A 101 -13.18 -9.74 4.56
C ALA A 101 -14.22 -9.74 3.43
N ASN A 102 -14.15 -8.75 2.55
CA ASN A 102 -15.06 -8.65 1.44
C ASN A 102 -14.85 -9.79 0.44
N ARG A 103 -13.60 -10.15 0.20
CA ARG A 103 -13.30 -11.29 -0.69
C ARG A 103 -13.82 -12.58 -0.10
N GLU A 104 -13.65 -12.76 1.21
CA GLU A 104 -14.10 -13.97 1.88
C GLU A 104 -15.63 -14.07 1.84
N SER A 105 -16.32 -12.98 2.07
CA SER A 105 -17.77 -12.93 2.00
C SER A 105 -18.27 -13.26 0.59
N GLY A 106 -17.62 -12.71 -0.41
CA GLY A 106 -18.00 -12.98 -1.80
C GLY A 106 -17.80 -14.45 -2.15
N ARG A 107 -16.70 -15.04 -1.70
CA ARG A 107 -16.41 -16.44 -1.98
C ARG A 107 -17.45 -17.35 -1.30
N ARG A 108 -17.78 -17.07 -0.05
CA ARG A 108 -18.79 -17.85 0.67
C ARG A 108 -20.16 -17.71 0.02
N GLY A 109 -20.50 -16.52 -0.42
CA GLY A 109 -21.75 -16.30 -1.12
C GLY A 109 -21.82 -17.11 -2.41
N GLY A 110 -20.73 -17.14 -3.16
CA GLY A 110 -20.68 -17.92 -4.38
C GLY A 110 -20.84 -19.41 -4.15
N LEU A 111 -20.19 -19.93 -3.11
CA LEU A 111 -20.30 -21.33 -2.77
C LEU A 111 -21.73 -21.70 -2.33
N ALA A 112 -22.35 -20.85 -1.52
CA ALA A 112 -23.72 -21.07 -1.08
C ALA A 112 -24.68 -21.07 -2.26
N ASN A 113 -24.42 -20.21 -3.23
CA ASN A 113 -25.26 -20.13 -4.41
C ASN A 113 -25.12 -21.39 -5.28
N GLN A 114 -23.92 -21.90 -5.44
CA GLN A 114 -23.69 -23.13 -6.18
C GLN A 114 -24.37 -24.30 -5.51
N GLN A 115 -24.31 -24.35 -4.20
CA GLN A 115 -24.94 -25.43 -3.46
C GLN A 115 -26.46 -25.37 -3.61
N ARG A 116 -27.03 -24.20 -3.58
CA ARG A 116 -28.45 -24.01 -3.74
C ARG A 116 -28.91 -24.49 -5.12
N ILE A 117 -28.18 -24.16 -6.14
CA ILE A 117 -28.46 -24.61 -7.49
C ILE A 117 -28.40 -26.11 -7.57
N ARG A 118 -27.39 -26.69 -6.95
CA ARG A 118 -27.20 -28.14 -7.00
C ARG A 118 -28.32 -28.89 -6.30
N GLU A 119 -28.72 -28.36 -5.15
CA GLU A 119 -29.77 -29.03 -4.43
C GLU A 119 -31.16 -28.77 -4.99
N GLY A 120 -31.38 -27.62 -5.37
CA GLY A 120 -32.65 -27.40 -5.76
C GLY A 120 -32.90 -27.53 -7.08
N MET A 121 -32.19 -27.61 -7.69
CA MET A 121 -32.23 -27.70 -8.85
C MET A 121 -33.25 -27.54 -9.49
N ALA A 122 -33.38 -27.78 -9.46
CA ALA A 122 -34.24 -27.94 -10.09
C ALA A 122 -34.95 -26.79 -10.36
N SER A 123 -35.36 -26.51 -9.77
CA SER A 123 -36.09 -25.60 -9.86
C SER A 123 -35.70 -24.53 -10.47
N ASN A 124 -35.69 -24.41 -11.26
CA ASN A 124 -35.47 -23.31 -11.79
C ASN A 124 -34.84 -22.33 -11.31
N ALA A 125 -34.25 -22.53 -10.73
CA ALA A 125 -33.64 -21.65 -10.10
C ALA A 125 -32.85 -20.88 -10.94
N LEU A 126 -33.01 -19.98 -11.18
CA LEU A 126 -32.24 -19.29 -11.90
C LEU A 126 -31.27 -18.67 -11.34
N PRO A 127 -30.38 -18.63 -11.65
CA PRO A 127 -29.25 -18.23 -11.13
C PRO A 127 -29.11 -16.86 -11.14
N ILE A 128 -29.09 -16.43 -11.06
CA ILE A 128 -28.97 -15.24 -10.99
C ILE A 128 -27.88 -14.67 -10.82
N ASN A 129 -27.29 -14.42 -10.84
CA ASN A 129 -26.38 -13.98 -10.58
C ASN A 129 -25.71 -13.42 -9.99
N GLN A 130 -25.51 -13.21 -9.79
CA GLN A 130 -24.97 -12.81 -9.21
C GLN A 130 -24.11 -12.25 -8.91
N ASN A 131 -23.82 -11.88 -9.04
CA ASN A 131 -22.98 -11.44 -8.76
C ASN A 131 -22.38 -11.04 -8.30
N ASN A 132 -22.30 -10.87 -8.18
CA ASN A 132 -21.72 -10.46 -7.74
C ASN A 132 -21.12 -10.23 -7.35
#